data_d75ebb4077fa212aab42082d106a33cc
#
_entry.id   d75ebb4077fa212aab42082d106a33cc
#
_cell.length_a   1.000
_cell.length_b   1.000
_cell.length_c   1.000
_cell.angle_alpha   90.00
_cell.angle_beta   90.00
_cell.angle_gamma   90.00
#
_symmetry.space_group_name_H-M   'P 1'
#
loop_
_entity.id
_entity.type
_entity.pdbx_description
1 polymer ?
#
loop_
_entity_poly.entity_id
_entity_poly.type
_entity_poly.pdbx_seq_one_letter_code
_entity_poly.pdbx_strand_id
1 'polypeptide(L)'
;MKISDILKESKKPFPSIEIVPPLKGMSKTELLDSVRKFMEFSPKYINVTCHRDEYAFRQEADGSFSRHLVRNRVSEVAVCAAIMSEFDIDVVPHVICGGASAEEIESDLHDYRFLGIENIMALRGDSITGEKRFTPHPAGYSHADELVAAVRRFDSDNFCIGVGGYPEKHFEAANIETDIENLKRKVDAGADYIITQMFFDNNVYYRFVDLCRTAGITVPIIPGLKPLSTAKQVELLPQSFSLDIPRELTEEIAKAGAYKEAVYEIGTEWCAAQCADLLRHGVPAMHFYTMGKPRNISAIMRKCF
;
A
#
# COMPACT_ATOMS: atom_id res chain seq x y z
N MET A 1 -10.59 7.34 14.43
CA MET A 1 -11.16 6.00 14.83
C MET A 1 -10.24 4.90 14.35
N LYS A 2 -10.06 3.83 15.13
CA LYS A 2 -9.20 2.70 14.72
C LYS A 2 -9.84 1.89 13.60
N ILE A 3 -9.04 1.50 12.61
CA ILE A 3 -9.53 0.67 11.48
C ILE A 3 -10.06 -0.68 11.99
N SER A 4 -9.46 -1.26 13.01
CA SER A 4 -9.97 -2.49 13.65
C SER A 4 -11.40 -2.34 14.15
N ASP A 5 -11.79 -1.16 14.62
CA ASP A 5 -13.14 -0.89 15.10
C ASP A 5 -14.08 -0.59 13.93
N ILE A 6 -13.63 0.19 12.94
CA ILE A 6 -14.39 0.39 11.70
C ILE A 6 -14.74 -0.95 11.05
N LEU A 7 -13.77 -1.88 10.97
CA LEU A 7 -13.99 -3.22 10.40
C LEU A 7 -14.98 -4.08 11.19
N LYS A 8 -15.04 -3.93 12.52
CA LYS A 8 -16.02 -4.64 13.36
C LYS A 8 -17.42 -4.05 13.27
N GLU A 9 -17.52 -2.72 13.21
CA GLU A 9 -18.79 -2.00 13.25
C GLU A 9 -19.47 -1.86 11.89
N SER A 10 -18.70 -1.91 10.81
CA SER A 10 -19.22 -1.73 9.44
C SER A 10 -20.10 -2.91 9.03
N LYS A 11 -21.38 -2.62 8.77
CA LYS A 11 -22.36 -3.62 8.30
C LYS A 11 -22.25 -3.92 6.81
N LYS A 12 -21.50 -3.12 6.07
CA LYS A 12 -21.29 -3.26 4.62
C LYS A 12 -19.81 -3.08 4.32
N PRO A 13 -19.29 -3.75 3.31
CA PRO A 13 -17.95 -3.50 2.81
C PRO A 13 -17.78 -2.03 2.40
N PHE A 14 -16.60 -1.50 2.59
CA PHE A 14 -16.28 -0.12 2.25
C PHE A 14 -14.94 -0.02 1.48
N PRO A 15 -14.77 1.03 0.65
CA PRO A 15 -13.50 1.29 -0.01
C PRO A 15 -12.53 2.03 0.93
N SER A 16 -11.25 1.76 0.74
CA SER A 16 -10.14 2.61 1.17
C SER A 16 -9.20 2.86 0.00
N ILE A 17 -8.45 3.93 0.06
CA ILE A 17 -7.55 4.32 -1.02
C ILE A 17 -6.14 4.55 -0.49
N GLU A 18 -5.18 4.36 -1.37
CA GLU A 18 -3.80 4.75 -1.14
C GLU A 18 -3.42 5.93 -2.02
N ILE A 19 -2.77 6.91 -1.45
CA ILE A 19 -2.19 8.04 -2.17
C ILE A 19 -0.68 8.10 -1.97
N VAL A 20 -0.02 8.61 -3.00
CA VAL A 20 1.43 8.82 -3.00
C VAL A 20 1.70 10.28 -2.69
N PRO A 21 2.56 10.61 -1.72
CA PRO A 21 2.97 11.98 -1.47
C PRO A 21 3.49 12.67 -2.74
N PRO A 22 3.12 13.92 -2.98
CA PRO A 22 3.53 14.65 -4.18
C PRO A 22 5.04 14.86 -4.21
N LEU A 23 5.59 15.00 -5.40
CA LEU A 23 6.97 15.46 -5.57
C LEU A 23 7.13 16.88 -5.00
N LYS A 24 8.31 17.19 -4.50
CA LYS A 24 8.64 18.55 -4.05
C LYS A 24 8.42 19.55 -5.19
N GLY A 25 7.76 20.65 -4.88
CA GLY A 25 7.37 21.66 -5.86
C GLY A 25 5.93 21.57 -6.37
N MET A 26 5.23 20.44 -6.16
CA MET A 26 3.79 20.37 -6.39
C MET A 26 3.01 21.08 -5.30
N SER A 27 1.84 21.62 -5.64
CA SER A 27 1.02 22.38 -4.68
C SER A 27 0.16 21.47 -3.80
N LYS A 28 -0.16 21.97 -2.58
CA LYS A 28 -1.15 21.34 -1.70
C LYS A 28 -2.51 21.17 -2.42
N THR A 29 -2.91 22.16 -3.22
CA THR A 29 -4.19 22.17 -3.91
C THR A 29 -4.31 21.00 -4.89
N GLU A 30 -3.28 20.71 -5.67
CA GLU A 30 -3.30 19.58 -6.63
C GLU A 30 -3.49 18.23 -5.92
N LEU A 31 -2.84 18.05 -4.77
CA LEU A 31 -3.03 16.86 -3.94
C LEU A 31 -4.47 16.77 -3.45
N LEU A 32 -4.99 17.82 -2.82
CA LEU A 32 -6.34 17.83 -2.24
C LEU A 32 -7.43 17.68 -3.30
N ASP A 33 -7.25 18.26 -4.49
CA ASP A 33 -8.18 18.08 -5.61
C ASP A 33 -8.20 16.63 -6.14
N SER A 34 -7.07 15.94 -6.06
CA SER A 34 -7.02 14.51 -6.37
C SER A 34 -7.77 13.68 -5.31
N VAL A 35 -7.57 13.97 -4.03
CA VAL A 35 -8.26 13.30 -2.91
C VAL A 35 -9.77 13.57 -2.97
N ARG A 36 -10.18 14.81 -3.23
CA ARG A 36 -11.62 15.21 -3.30
C ARG A 36 -12.43 14.35 -4.26
N LYS A 37 -11.82 13.88 -5.38
CA LYS A 37 -12.47 13.01 -6.34
C LYS A 37 -12.85 11.63 -5.80
N PHE A 38 -12.20 11.19 -4.72
CA PHE A 38 -12.52 9.93 -4.07
C PHE A 38 -13.54 10.08 -2.95
N MET A 39 -13.73 11.30 -2.41
CA MET A 39 -14.63 11.53 -1.28
C MET A 39 -16.10 11.28 -1.64
N GLU A 40 -16.47 11.33 -2.93
CA GLU A 40 -17.81 10.94 -3.40
C GLU A 40 -18.18 9.48 -3.07
N PHE A 41 -17.18 8.60 -2.89
CA PHE A 41 -17.35 7.18 -2.56
C PHE A 41 -17.30 6.89 -1.05
N SER A 42 -17.19 7.92 -0.22
CA SER A 42 -17.13 7.81 1.23
C SER A 42 -16.10 6.78 1.73
N PRO A 43 -14.84 6.85 1.27
CA PRO A 43 -13.80 5.98 1.82
C PRO A 43 -13.73 6.18 3.34
N LYS A 44 -13.44 5.09 4.07
CA LYS A 44 -13.38 5.19 5.54
C LYS A 44 -12.03 5.68 6.04
N TYR A 45 -10.98 5.47 5.28
CA TYR A 45 -9.63 5.97 5.58
C TYR A 45 -8.79 6.09 4.31
N ILE A 46 -7.71 6.86 4.41
CA ILE A 46 -6.76 7.09 3.32
C ILE A 46 -5.36 6.68 3.79
N ASN A 47 -4.74 5.72 3.09
CA ASN A 47 -3.33 5.41 3.28
C ASN A 47 -2.45 6.46 2.59
N VAL A 48 -1.39 6.87 3.26
CA VAL A 48 -0.37 7.79 2.73
C VAL A 48 0.96 7.06 2.70
N THR A 49 1.46 6.77 1.50
CA THR A 49 2.69 6.00 1.35
C THR A 49 3.91 6.75 1.85
N CYS A 50 4.86 6.03 2.42
CA CYS A 50 6.21 6.53 2.71
C CYS A 50 7.18 6.00 1.64
N HIS A 51 8.09 6.85 1.19
CA HIS A 51 9.10 6.51 0.19
C HIS A 51 10.49 6.80 0.71
N ARG A 52 11.40 5.86 0.50
CA ARG A 52 12.83 6.03 0.81
C ARG A 52 13.42 7.19 0.00
N ASP A 53 14.52 7.71 0.50
CA ASP A 53 15.38 8.60 -0.26
C ASP A 53 15.96 7.83 -1.46
N GLU A 54 16.10 8.53 -2.57
CA GLU A 54 16.61 7.98 -3.83
C GLU A 54 18.00 8.53 -4.15
N TYR A 55 18.78 7.76 -4.93
CA TYR A 55 20.07 8.27 -5.39
C TYR A 55 19.89 9.31 -6.50
N ALA A 56 20.46 10.50 -6.29
CA ALA A 56 20.69 11.51 -7.31
C ALA A 56 22.18 11.65 -7.60
N PHE A 57 22.53 11.88 -8.85
CA PHE A 57 23.89 12.11 -9.28
C PHE A 57 24.08 13.58 -9.58
N ARG A 58 25.09 14.20 -8.97
CA ARG A 58 25.47 15.58 -9.20
C ARG A 58 26.82 15.60 -9.91
N GLN A 59 26.91 16.39 -10.98
CA GLN A 59 28.20 16.65 -11.61
C GLN A 59 29.00 17.67 -10.76
N GLU A 60 30.21 17.30 -10.43
CA GLU A 60 31.15 18.14 -9.71
C GLU A 60 31.94 19.05 -10.66
N ALA A 61 32.65 20.04 -10.10
CA ALA A 61 33.40 21.02 -10.87
C ALA A 61 34.57 20.40 -11.68
N ASP A 62 35.07 19.25 -11.28
CA ASP A 62 36.12 18.49 -11.98
C ASP A 62 35.57 17.56 -13.07
N GLY A 63 34.25 17.57 -13.32
CA GLY A 63 33.57 16.73 -14.30
C GLY A 63 33.20 15.32 -13.79
N SER A 64 33.58 14.94 -12.57
CA SER A 64 33.15 13.71 -11.93
C SER A 64 31.68 13.75 -11.52
N PHE A 65 31.10 12.58 -11.16
CA PHE A 65 29.74 12.51 -10.62
C PHE A 65 29.79 11.98 -9.19
N SER A 66 29.23 12.74 -8.26
CA SER A 66 29.00 12.30 -6.88
C SER A 66 27.58 11.79 -6.73
N ARG A 67 27.39 10.76 -5.87
CA ARG A 67 26.10 10.14 -5.56
C ARG A 67 25.60 10.65 -4.22
N HIS A 68 24.39 11.18 -4.20
CA HIS A 68 23.74 11.70 -3.00
C HIS A 68 22.39 11.03 -2.80
N LEU A 69 22.02 10.77 -1.55
CA LEU A 69 20.64 10.43 -1.18
C LEU A 69 19.82 11.72 -1.10
N VAL A 70 18.67 11.74 -1.75
CA VAL A 70 17.77 12.88 -1.76
C VAL A 70 16.33 12.45 -1.52
N ARG A 71 15.62 13.19 -0.67
CA ARG A 71 14.18 13.04 -0.52
C ARG A 71 13.48 13.88 -1.57
N ASN A 72 12.84 13.21 -2.52
CA ASN A 72 12.16 13.86 -3.65
C ASN A 72 10.70 14.21 -3.37
N ARG A 73 10.10 13.65 -2.32
CA ARG A 73 8.69 13.82 -1.98
C ARG A 73 8.49 14.65 -0.71
N VAL A 74 7.30 15.21 -0.61
CA VAL A 74 6.80 15.81 0.64
C VAL A 74 6.66 14.70 1.68
N SER A 75 6.91 14.99 2.96
CA SER A 75 6.78 14.00 4.03
C SER A 75 5.33 13.53 4.18
N GLU A 76 5.15 12.28 4.55
CA GLU A 76 3.84 11.68 4.85
C GLU A 76 3.14 12.40 6.00
N VAL A 77 3.87 12.87 7.01
CA VAL A 77 3.34 13.69 8.13
C VAL A 77 2.64 14.94 7.59
N ALA A 78 3.31 15.71 6.71
CA ALA A 78 2.74 16.92 6.13
C ALA A 78 1.53 16.62 5.23
N VAL A 79 1.56 15.51 4.49
CA VAL A 79 0.44 15.08 3.65
C VAL A 79 -0.75 14.65 4.51
N CYS A 80 -0.54 13.87 5.56
CA CYS A 80 -1.58 13.49 6.53
C CYS A 80 -2.24 14.72 7.15
N ALA A 81 -1.43 15.64 7.67
CA ALA A 81 -1.94 16.89 8.25
C ALA A 81 -2.76 17.72 7.24
N ALA A 82 -2.31 17.79 5.97
CA ALA A 82 -3.02 18.48 4.91
C ALA A 82 -4.38 17.86 4.60
N ILE A 83 -4.47 16.52 4.54
CA ILE A 83 -5.71 15.79 4.29
C ILE A 83 -6.67 15.97 5.47
N MET A 84 -6.21 15.75 6.69
CA MET A 84 -7.02 15.90 7.90
C MET A 84 -7.55 17.33 8.09
N SER A 85 -6.80 18.35 7.65
CA SER A 85 -7.26 19.74 7.71
C SER A 85 -8.37 20.10 6.74
N GLU A 86 -8.55 19.30 5.67
CA GLU A 86 -9.53 19.58 4.59
C GLU A 86 -10.71 18.62 4.63
N PHE A 87 -10.49 17.38 5.06
CA PHE A 87 -11.49 16.32 5.04
C PHE A 87 -11.63 15.70 6.43
N ASP A 88 -12.87 15.41 6.80
CA ASP A 88 -13.17 14.62 8.01
C ASP A 88 -12.99 13.13 7.68
N ILE A 89 -11.74 12.68 7.67
CA ILE A 89 -11.37 11.30 7.33
C ILE A 89 -10.12 10.85 8.09
N ASP A 90 -10.11 9.59 8.50
CA ASP A 90 -8.93 8.98 9.11
C ASP A 90 -7.81 8.77 8.06
N VAL A 91 -6.58 9.04 8.46
CA VAL A 91 -5.39 8.80 7.65
C VAL A 91 -4.53 7.69 8.24
N VAL A 92 -3.83 6.98 7.37
CA VAL A 92 -2.93 5.87 7.72
C VAL A 92 -1.57 6.13 7.08
N PRO A 93 -0.66 6.83 7.77
CA PRO A 93 0.71 6.95 7.27
C PRO A 93 1.38 5.58 7.21
N HIS A 94 2.15 5.35 6.16
CA HIS A 94 3.05 4.21 6.07
C HIS A 94 4.33 4.51 6.87
N VAL A 95 4.73 3.58 7.72
CA VAL A 95 6.00 3.58 8.44
C VAL A 95 6.86 2.47 7.88
N ILE A 96 8.06 2.79 7.42
CA ILE A 96 8.94 1.81 6.76
C ILE A 96 10.25 1.63 7.51
N CYS A 97 10.76 0.39 7.57
CA CYS A 97 12.09 0.10 8.12
C CYS A 97 13.21 0.70 7.26
N GLY A 98 12.93 0.86 5.97
CA GLY A 98 13.93 1.22 4.98
C GLY A 98 14.43 2.66 5.11
N GLY A 99 15.72 2.83 5.40
CA GLY A 99 16.41 4.12 5.37
C GLY A 99 16.30 4.96 6.64
N ALA A 100 15.54 4.51 7.65
CA ALA A 100 15.36 5.22 8.90
C ALA A 100 15.97 4.45 10.08
N SER A 101 16.52 5.17 11.05
CA SER A 101 16.91 4.65 12.35
C SER A 101 15.68 4.42 13.25
N ALA A 102 15.84 3.67 14.32
CA ALA A 102 14.79 3.50 15.32
C ALA A 102 14.35 4.83 15.96
N GLU A 103 15.30 5.75 16.17
CA GLU A 103 15.04 7.09 16.74
C GLU A 103 14.22 7.96 15.77
N GLU A 104 14.52 7.93 14.47
CA GLU A 104 13.74 8.66 13.45
C GLU A 104 12.32 8.13 13.36
N ILE A 105 12.14 6.79 13.39
CA ILE A 105 10.82 6.17 13.40
C ILE A 105 10.04 6.57 14.68
N GLU A 106 10.69 6.55 15.84
CA GLU A 106 10.07 6.98 17.10
C GLU A 106 9.63 8.44 17.04
N SER A 107 10.46 9.32 16.43
CA SER A 107 10.10 10.73 16.21
C SER A 107 8.86 10.88 15.32
N ASP A 108 8.77 10.10 14.23
CA ASP A 108 7.58 10.09 13.35
C ASP A 108 6.34 9.61 14.13
N LEU A 109 6.47 8.59 15.00
CA LEU A 109 5.36 8.11 15.82
C LEU A 109 4.88 9.19 16.82
N HIS A 110 5.78 10.01 17.38
CA HIS A 110 5.42 11.16 18.20
C HIS A 110 4.64 12.20 17.39
N ASP A 111 5.07 12.50 16.16
CA ASP A 111 4.39 13.43 15.26
C ASP A 111 2.98 12.93 14.89
N TYR A 112 2.82 11.65 14.57
CA TYR A 112 1.51 11.06 14.30
C TYR A 112 0.59 11.15 15.50
N ARG A 113 1.10 10.82 16.68
CA ARG A 113 0.35 10.92 17.92
C ARG A 113 -0.06 12.36 18.23
N PHE A 114 0.84 13.32 18.00
CA PHE A 114 0.55 14.75 18.18
C PHE A 114 -0.57 15.24 17.26
N LEU A 115 -0.63 14.72 16.05
CA LEU A 115 -1.70 14.99 15.08
C LEU A 115 -3.02 14.26 15.40
N GLY A 116 -3.05 13.37 16.38
CA GLY A 116 -4.22 12.53 16.71
C GLY A 116 -4.44 11.36 15.75
N ILE A 117 -3.41 10.94 15.00
CA ILE A 117 -3.46 9.78 14.12
C ILE A 117 -3.40 8.49 14.98
N GLU A 118 -4.41 7.64 14.82
CA GLU A 118 -4.54 6.38 15.56
C GLU A 118 -4.20 5.14 14.70
N ASN A 119 -3.92 5.30 13.42
CA ASN A 119 -3.72 4.19 12.47
C ASN A 119 -2.41 4.35 11.74
N ILE A 120 -1.64 3.28 11.61
CA ILE A 120 -0.41 3.24 10.81
C ILE A 120 -0.33 1.96 9.99
N MET A 121 0.44 1.99 8.90
CA MET A 121 0.78 0.82 8.10
C MET A 121 2.26 0.52 8.28
N ALA A 122 2.60 -0.56 9.00
CA ALA A 122 3.99 -0.95 9.27
C ALA A 122 4.50 -1.87 8.15
N LEU A 123 5.50 -1.40 7.42
CA LEU A 123 6.08 -2.08 6.27
C LEU A 123 7.59 -2.18 6.38
N ARG A 124 8.21 -3.14 5.70
CA ARG A 124 9.66 -3.15 5.56
C ARG A 124 10.14 -2.02 4.65
N GLY A 125 9.38 -1.74 3.61
CA GLY A 125 9.77 -0.88 2.52
C GLY A 125 10.60 -1.61 1.46
N ASP A 126 10.77 -0.97 0.31
CA ASP A 126 11.51 -1.50 -0.83
C ASP A 126 13.00 -1.22 -0.74
N SER A 127 13.81 -1.92 -1.56
CA SER A 127 15.21 -1.56 -1.79
C SER A 127 15.29 -0.18 -2.45
N ILE A 128 16.41 0.53 -2.25
CA ILE A 128 16.69 1.76 -3.03
C ILE A 128 16.77 1.38 -4.52
N THR A 129 16.19 2.22 -5.36
CA THR A 129 16.22 2.01 -6.81
C THR A 129 17.66 1.76 -7.30
N GLY A 130 17.86 0.61 -7.96
CA GLY A 130 19.17 0.14 -8.42
C GLY A 130 19.91 -0.79 -7.45
N GLU A 131 19.42 -1.01 -6.24
CA GLU A 131 19.93 -2.04 -5.33
C GLU A 131 19.13 -3.34 -5.48
N LYS A 132 19.87 -4.47 -5.48
CA LYS A 132 19.26 -5.80 -5.65
C LYS A 132 18.63 -6.38 -4.39
N ARG A 133 19.01 -5.86 -3.23
CA ARG A 133 18.55 -6.35 -1.91
C ARG A 133 18.22 -5.19 -1.00
N PHE A 134 17.25 -5.43 -0.15
CA PHE A 134 16.95 -4.52 0.93
C PHE A 134 18.12 -4.46 1.91
N THR A 135 18.55 -3.24 2.27
CA THR A 135 19.56 -2.99 3.29
C THR A 135 18.93 -2.12 4.38
N PRO A 136 18.81 -2.63 5.62
CA PRO A 136 18.27 -1.84 6.72
C PRO A 136 19.26 -0.75 7.14
N HIS A 137 18.75 0.29 7.79
CA HIS A 137 19.62 1.24 8.48
C HIS A 137 20.34 0.52 9.65
N PRO A 138 21.66 0.76 9.90
CA PRO A 138 22.39 0.04 10.95
C PRO A 138 21.79 0.17 12.37
N ALA A 139 21.11 1.29 12.66
CA ALA A 139 20.40 1.54 13.91
C ALA A 139 18.88 1.45 13.74
N GLY A 140 18.38 0.78 12.70
CA GLY A 140 16.94 0.64 12.38
C GLY A 140 16.48 -0.81 12.48
N TYR A 141 15.31 -1.07 11.88
CA TYR A 141 14.67 -2.39 11.85
C TYR A 141 14.91 -3.07 10.50
N SER A 142 15.10 -4.38 10.53
CA SER A 142 15.33 -5.19 9.33
C SER A 142 14.03 -5.74 8.73
N HIS A 143 13.02 -5.97 9.58
CA HIS A 143 11.77 -6.61 9.19
C HIS A 143 10.56 -5.89 9.81
N ALA A 144 9.39 -6.03 9.16
CA ALA A 144 8.17 -5.37 9.59
C ALA A 144 7.64 -5.90 10.94
N ASP A 145 7.91 -7.13 11.31
CA ASP A 145 7.57 -7.70 12.63
C ASP A 145 8.35 -7.01 13.77
N GLU A 146 9.62 -6.70 13.54
CA GLU A 146 10.44 -5.91 14.48
C GLU A 146 9.88 -4.48 14.65
N LEU A 147 9.46 -3.87 13.55
CA LEU A 147 8.82 -2.55 13.56
C LEU A 147 7.48 -2.59 14.30
N VAL A 148 6.61 -3.58 14.03
CA VAL A 148 5.35 -3.76 14.76
C VAL A 148 5.60 -3.89 16.26
N ALA A 149 6.56 -4.73 16.65
CA ALA A 149 6.94 -4.89 18.06
C ALA A 149 7.47 -3.59 18.69
N ALA A 150 8.19 -2.77 17.92
CA ALA A 150 8.68 -1.47 18.37
C ALA A 150 7.54 -0.47 18.57
N VAL A 151 6.58 -0.39 17.65
CA VAL A 151 5.39 0.46 17.80
C VAL A 151 4.58 0.04 19.03
N ARG A 152 4.42 -1.26 19.29
CA ARG A 152 3.73 -1.75 20.49
C ARG A 152 4.47 -1.41 21.80
N ARG A 153 5.81 -1.40 21.77
CA ARG A 153 6.60 -0.92 22.93
C ARG A 153 6.49 0.58 23.15
N PHE A 154 6.43 1.35 22.05
CA PHE A 154 6.25 2.80 22.11
C PHE A 154 4.87 3.16 22.65
N ASP A 155 3.83 2.51 22.17
CA ASP A 155 2.45 2.73 22.58
C ASP A 155 1.62 1.45 22.39
N SER A 156 1.33 0.75 23.49
CA SER A 156 0.66 -0.56 23.45
C SER A 156 -0.72 -0.53 22.81
N ASP A 157 -1.47 0.58 23.00
CA ASP A 157 -2.92 0.57 22.78
C ASP A 157 -3.41 1.64 21.78
N ASN A 158 -2.67 2.71 21.55
CA ASN A 158 -3.20 3.82 20.74
C ASN A 158 -3.16 3.55 19.25
N PHE A 159 -2.09 2.95 18.71
CA PHE A 159 -2.01 2.68 17.30
C PHE A 159 -2.74 1.39 16.90
N CYS A 160 -3.60 1.49 15.88
CA CYS A 160 -4.07 0.36 15.09
C CYS A 160 -3.06 0.12 13.96
N ILE A 161 -2.46 -1.08 13.91
CA ILE A 161 -1.34 -1.39 13.03
C ILE A 161 -1.76 -2.30 11.90
N GLY A 162 -1.71 -1.80 10.65
CA GLY A 162 -1.81 -2.61 9.45
C GLY A 162 -0.45 -3.15 9.01
N VAL A 163 -0.46 -4.30 8.34
CA VAL A 163 0.73 -4.89 7.72
C VAL A 163 0.44 -5.42 6.32
N GLY A 164 1.46 -5.53 5.47
CA GLY A 164 1.34 -6.12 4.13
C GLY A 164 1.31 -7.64 4.16
N GLY A 165 0.41 -8.24 3.34
CA GLY A 165 0.38 -9.66 3.01
C GLY A 165 0.56 -9.87 1.50
N TYR A 166 1.02 -11.05 1.07
CA TYR A 166 1.36 -11.32 -0.33
C TYR A 166 0.64 -12.58 -0.82
N PRO A 167 -0.50 -12.46 -1.52
CA PRO A 167 -1.28 -13.63 -1.97
C PRO A 167 -0.50 -14.59 -2.85
N GLU A 168 0.45 -14.08 -3.64
CA GLU A 168 1.32 -14.85 -4.53
C GLU A 168 2.74 -15.03 -3.99
N LYS A 169 2.94 -14.80 -2.69
CA LYS A 169 4.23 -14.86 -1.99
C LYS A 169 5.09 -13.59 -2.21
N HIS A 170 5.76 -13.14 -1.17
CA HIS A 170 6.82 -12.14 -1.30
C HIS A 170 8.01 -12.70 -2.10
N PHE A 171 8.59 -11.89 -2.99
CA PHE A 171 9.65 -12.36 -3.91
C PHE A 171 10.89 -12.93 -3.20
N GLU A 172 11.22 -12.45 -1.99
CA GLU A 172 12.34 -12.96 -1.19
C GLU A 172 11.99 -14.20 -0.36
N ALA A 173 10.71 -14.55 -0.18
CA ALA A 173 10.33 -15.76 0.55
C ALA A 173 10.62 -17.00 -0.31
N ALA A 174 11.07 -18.08 0.30
CA ALA A 174 11.41 -19.32 -0.39
C ALA A 174 10.15 -19.95 -1.04
N ASN A 175 9.05 -19.97 -0.29
CA ASN A 175 7.75 -20.52 -0.68
C ASN A 175 6.64 -19.78 0.03
N ILE A 176 5.38 -20.11 -0.26
CA ILE A 176 4.21 -19.45 0.34
C ILE A 176 4.09 -19.76 1.84
N GLU A 177 4.48 -20.96 2.26
CA GLU A 177 4.44 -21.37 3.67
C GLU A 177 5.35 -20.48 4.52
N THR A 178 6.58 -20.28 4.07
CA THR A 178 7.54 -19.37 4.73
C THR A 178 7.02 -17.93 4.77
N ASP A 179 6.33 -17.48 3.71
CA ASP A 179 5.76 -16.12 3.69
C ASP A 179 4.58 -15.97 4.66
N ILE A 180 3.73 -17.00 4.76
CA ILE A 180 2.65 -17.07 5.78
C ILE A 180 3.24 -17.07 7.20
N GLU A 181 4.33 -17.81 7.46
CA GLU A 181 5.04 -17.78 8.76
C GLU A 181 5.57 -16.36 9.07
N ASN A 182 6.13 -15.68 8.07
CA ASN A 182 6.57 -14.30 8.22
C ASN A 182 5.39 -13.35 8.52
N LEU A 183 4.25 -13.56 7.85
CA LEU A 183 3.03 -12.79 8.12
C LEU A 183 2.49 -13.09 9.53
N LYS A 184 2.52 -14.35 9.94
CA LYS A 184 2.13 -14.76 11.31
C LYS A 184 2.96 -14.05 12.36
N ARG A 185 4.30 -13.95 12.18
CA ARG A 185 5.17 -13.19 13.09
C ARG A 185 4.76 -11.73 13.23
N LYS A 186 4.36 -11.07 12.13
CA LYS A 186 3.86 -9.69 12.17
C LYS A 186 2.58 -9.57 12.98
N VAL A 187 1.66 -10.53 12.82
CA VAL A 187 0.40 -10.58 13.59
C VAL A 187 0.67 -10.88 15.06
N ASP A 188 1.55 -11.83 15.37
CA ASP A 188 1.93 -12.17 16.74
C ASP A 188 2.68 -11.03 17.45
N ALA A 189 3.40 -10.20 16.70
CA ALA A 189 4.02 -8.98 17.20
C ALA A 189 3.00 -7.87 17.52
N GLY A 190 1.74 -8.01 17.07
CA GLY A 190 0.65 -7.11 17.41
C GLY A 190 -0.01 -6.38 16.24
N ALA A 191 0.12 -6.84 15.00
CA ALA A 191 -0.64 -6.25 13.90
C ALA A 191 -2.15 -6.55 14.02
N ASP A 192 -2.99 -5.55 13.72
CA ASP A 192 -4.45 -5.61 13.89
C ASP A 192 -5.19 -6.01 12.60
N TYR A 193 -4.61 -5.75 11.44
CA TYR A 193 -5.20 -6.09 10.14
C TYR A 193 -4.11 -6.24 9.06
N ILE A 194 -4.48 -6.84 7.94
CA ILE A 194 -3.62 -7.07 6.80
C ILE A 194 -4.23 -6.41 5.57
N ILE A 195 -3.43 -5.68 4.78
CA ILE A 195 -3.76 -5.29 3.41
C ILE A 195 -2.89 -6.13 2.48
N THR A 196 -3.51 -6.77 1.47
CA THR A 196 -2.72 -7.59 0.55
C THR A 196 -2.05 -6.76 -0.53
N GLN A 197 -0.92 -7.25 -1.06
CA GLN A 197 -0.41 -6.80 -2.36
C GLN A 197 -1.49 -7.04 -3.41
N MET A 198 -1.44 -6.30 -4.53
CA MET A 198 -2.35 -6.49 -5.66
C MET A 198 -2.21 -7.89 -6.24
N PHE A 199 -3.29 -8.38 -6.80
CA PHE A 199 -3.41 -9.65 -7.53
C PHE A 199 -4.44 -9.49 -8.64
N PHE A 200 -4.44 -10.37 -9.63
CA PHE A 200 -5.34 -10.28 -10.80
C PHE A 200 -6.28 -11.49 -10.95
N ASP A 201 -6.12 -12.52 -10.10
CA ASP A 201 -7.02 -13.66 -9.95
C ASP A 201 -7.51 -13.76 -8.50
N ASN A 202 -8.83 -13.65 -8.28
CA ASN A 202 -9.41 -13.70 -6.94
C ASN A 202 -9.21 -15.06 -6.25
N ASN A 203 -9.05 -16.15 -7.01
CA ASN A 203 -8.76 -17.47 -6.43
C ASN A 203 -7.43 -17.49 -5.67
N VAL A 204 -6.46 -16.68 -6.09
CA VAL A 204 -5.19 -16.52 -5.38
C VAL A 204 -5.43 -15.90 -4.00
N TYR A 205 -6.25 -14.87 -3.93
CA TYR A 205 -6.63 -14.24 -2.66
C TYR A 205 -7.40 -15.21 -1.74
N TYR A 206 -8.35 -15.97 -2.27
CA TYR A 206 -9.12 -16.91 -1.45
C TYR A 206 -8.22 -17.99 -0.86
N ARG A 207 -7.34 -18.60 -1.67
CA ARG A 207 -6.35 -19.57 -1.18
C ARG A 207 -5.41 -18.98 -0.13
N PHE A 208 -4.97 -17.75 -0.33
CA PHE A 208 -4.13 -17.04 0.65
C PHE A 208 -4.86 -16.86 1.98
N VAL A 209 -6.12 -16.45 1.96
CA VAL A 209 -6.94 -16.33 3.17
C VAL A 209 -7.06 -17.68 3.89
N ASP A 210 -7.33 -18.77 3.17
CA ASP A 210 -7.43 -20.12 3.73
C ASP A 210 -6.12 -20.56 4.39
N LEU A 211 -4.98 -20.31 3.73
CA LEU A 211 -3.65 -20.58 4.29
C LEU A 211 -3.39 -19.76 5.56
N CYS A 212 -3.74 -18.48 5.55
CA CYS A 212 -3.64 -17.61 6.73
C CYS A 212 -4.48 -18.14 7.88
N ARG A 213 -5.73 -18.55 7.65
CA ARG A 213 -6.61 -19.10 8.67
C ARG A 213 -6.09 -20.43 9.22
N THR A 214 -5.56 -21.29 8.37
CA THR A 214 -4.91 -22.55 8.77
C THR A 214 -3.69 -22.31 9.65
N ALA A 215 -2.91 -21.26 9.38
CA ALA A 215 -1.78 -20.85 10.19
C ALA A 215 -2.17 -20.12 11.50
N GLY A 216 -3.47 -19.95 11.78
CA GLY A 216 -3.97 -19.26 12.98
C GLY A 216 -3.92 -17.73 12.91
N ILE A 217 -3.83 -17.16 11.72
CA ILE A 217 -3.98 -15.71 11.51
C ILE A 217 -5.48 -15.41 11.48
N THR A 218 -5.99 -14.69 12.49
CA THR A 218 -7.42 -14.40 12.66
C THR A 218 -7.81 -12.95 12.35
N VAL A 219 -6.85 -12.06 12.27
CA VAL A 219 -7.08 -10.64 11.97
C VAL A 219 -7.72 -10.46 10.59
N PRO A 220 -8.46 -9.35 10.35
CA PRO A 220 -9.03 -9.05 9.03
C PRO A 220 -7.98 -8.98 7.95
N ILE A 221 -8.32 -9.51 6.75
CA ILE A 221 -7.48 -9.45 5.55
C ILE A 221 -8.25 -8.67 4.49
N ILE A 222 -7.72 -7.53 4.10
CA ILE A 222 -8.32 -6.60 3.15
C ILE A 222 -7.63 -6.80 1.79
N PRO A 223 -8.36 -7.17 0.72
CA PRO A 223 -7.78 -7.28 -0.61
C PRO A 223 -7.33 -5.93 -1.16
N GLY A 224 -6.11 -5.88 -1.67
CA GLY A 224 -5.54 -4.73 -2.38
C GLY A 224 -5.75 -4.88 -3.89
N LEU A 225 -6.37 -3.90 -4.53
CA LEU A 225 -6.70 -3.92 -5.95
C LEU A 225 -6.01 -2.79 -6.72
N LYS A 226 -5.55 -3.11 -7.92
CA LYS A 226 -4.94 -2.15 -8.84
C LYS A 226 -5.37 -2.45 -10.28
N PRO A 227 -6.13 -1.57 -10.95
CA PRO A 227 -6.44 -1.75 -12.36
C PRO A 227 -5.19 -1.56 -13.22
N LEU A 228 -5.06 -2.38 -14.27
CA LEU A 228 -4.08 -2.10 -15.33
C LEU A 228 -4.51 -0.85 -16.09
N SER A 229 -3.56 0.01 -16.42
CA SER A 229 -3.80 1.27 -17.15
C SER A 229 -2.88 1.45 -18.36
N THR A 230 -1.91 0.58 -18.52
CA THR A 230 -0.99 0.58 -19.67
C THR A 230 -0.56 -0.85 -20.01
N ALA A 231 -0.35 -1.14 -21.29
CA ALA A 231 0.12 -2.46 -21.73
C ALA A 231 1.48 -2.85 -21.12
N LYS A 232 2.36 -1.88 -20.87
CA LYS A 232 3.65 -2.12 -20.21
C LYS A 232 3.53 -2.75 -18.83
N GLN A 233 2.42 -2.51 -18.12
CA GLN A 233 2.21 -3.07 -16.76
C GLN A 233 2.07 -4.60 -16.78
N VAL A 234 1.66 -5.21 -17.90
CA VAL A 234 1.60 -6.67 -18.06
C VAL A 234 2.98 -7.31 -17.89
N GLU A 235 4.03 -6.61 -18.29
CA GLU A 235 5.42 -7.07 -18.15
C GLU A 235 6.06 -6.61 -16.83
N LEU A 236 5.84 -5.33 -16.47
CA LEU A 236 6.53 -4.71 -15.35
C LEU A 236 6.03 -5.19 -13.98
N LEU A 237 4.71 -5.41 -13.82
CA LEU A 237 4.17 -5.79 -12.51
C LEU A 237 4.61 -7.18 -12.05
N PRO A 238 4.61 -8.23 -12.91
CA PRO A 238 5.16 -9.52 -12.54
C PRO A 238 6.63 -9.45 -12.14
N GLN A 239 7.44 -8.69 -12.85
CA GLN A 239 8.87 -8.52 -12.56
C GLN A 239 9.11 -7.78 -11.24
N SER A 240 8.28 -6.78 -10.93
CA SER A 240 8.45 -5.92 -9.74
C SER A 240 7.89 -6.55 -8.47
N PHE A 241 6.80 -7.30 -8.57
CA PHE A 241 6.02 -7.77 -7.42
C PHE A 241 5.88 -9.29 -7.34
N SER A 242 6.47 -10.04 -8.27
CA SER A 242 6.38 -11.51 -8.33
C SER A 242 4.93 -12.01 -8.29
N LEU A 243 4.07 -11.41 -9.10
CA LEU A 243 2.67 -11.74 -9.25
C LEU A 243 2.39 -12.26 -10.65
N ASP A 244 1.29 -12.99 -10.81
CA ASP A 244 0.82 -13.50 -12.09
C ASP A 244 -0.33 -12.64 -12.65
N ILE A 245 -0.35 -12.46 -13.97
CA ILE A 245 -1.47 -11.83 -14.67
C ILE A 245 -2.18 -12.93 -15.48
N PRO A 246 -3.50 -13.14 -15.28
CA PRO A 246 -4.25 -14.16 -16.01
C PRO A 246 -4.10 -14.03 -17.53
N ARG A 247 -4.02 -15.19 -18.18
CA ARG A 247 -3.80 -15.27 -19.62
C ARG A 247 -4.88 -14.52 -20.40
N GLU A 248 -6.12 -14.63 -19.98
CA GLU A 248 -7.27 -13.96 -20.59
C GLU A 248 -7.07 -12.44 -20.60
N LEU A 249 -6.62 -11.87 -19.48
CA LEU A 249 -6.35 -10.43 -19.35
C LEU A 249 -5.17 -10.00 -20.24
N THR A 250 -4.10 -10.80 -20.28
CA THR A 250 -2.93 -10.49 -21.13
C THR A 250 -3.26 -10.55 -22.62
N GLU A 251 -4.08 -11.51 -23.03
CA GLU A 251 -4.54 -11.66 -24.42
C GLU A 251 -5.45 -10.50 -24.85
N GLU A 252 -6.37 -10.04 -23.98
CA GLU A 252 -7.23 -8.88 -24.27
C GLU A 252 -6.41 -7.60 -24.40
N ILE A 253 -5.45 -7.38 -23.51
CA ILE A 253 -4.55 -6.22 -23.58
C ILE A 253 -3.68 -6.28 -24.85
N ALA A 254 -3.18 -7.45 -25.21
CA ALA A 254 -2.40 -7.65 -26.45
C ALA A 254 -3.22 -7.33 -27.71
N LYS A 255 -4.50 -7.72 -27.75
CA LYS A 255 -5.43 -7.38 -28.87
C LYS A 255 -5.69 -5.87 -28.97
N ALA A 256 -5.73 -5.14 -27.84
CA ALA A 256 -5.86 -3.69 -27.83
C ALA A 256 -4.62 -2.97 -28.39
N GLY A 257 -3.45 -3.63 -28.37
CA GLY A 257 -2.21 -3.14 -28.97
C GLY A 257 -1.78 -1.77 -28.42
N ALA A 258 -1.52 -0.82 -29.31
CA ALA A 258 -1.09 0.53 -28.95
C ALA A 258 -2.23 1.46 -28.53
N TYR A 259 -3.48 1.02 -28.60
CA TYR A 259 -4.65 1.86 -28.29
C TYR A 259 -4.82 1.98 -26.77
N LYS A 260 -4.24 3.03 -26.20
CA LYS A 260 -4.15 3.25 -24.74
C LYS A 260 -5.50 3.26 -24.03
N GLU A 261 -6.54 3.83 -24.65
CA GLU A 261 -7.87 3.91 -24.05
C GLU A 261 -8.51 2.52 -23.92
N ALA A 262 -8.37 1.65 -24.92
CA ALA A 262 -8.86 0.28 -24.84
C ALA A 262 -8.15 -0.51 -23.72
N VAL A 263 -6.83 -0.39 -23.59
CA VAL A 263 -6.08 -1.01 -22.48
C VAL A 263 -6.59 -0.52 -21.12
N TYR A 264 -6.84 0.78 -21.02
CA TYR A 264 -7.38 1.39 -19.83
C TYR A 264 -8.79 0.86 -19.48
N GLU A 265 -9.66 0.73 -20.47
CA GLU A 265 -11.02 0.18 -20.30
C GLU A 265 -10.98 -1.29 -19.89
N ILE A 266 -10.17 -2.13 -20.56
CA ILE A 266 -9.99 -3.55 -20.21
C ILE A 266 -9.55 -3.69 -18.75
N GLY A 267 -8.52 -2.97 -18.33
CA GLY A 267 -8.04 -3.04 -16.95
C GLY A 267 -9.04 -2.54 -15.92
N THR A 268 -9.87 -1.54 -16.28
CA THR A 268 -10.94 -1.03 -15.43
C THR A 268 -12.06 -2.07 -15.27
N GLU A 269 -12.51 -2.68 -16.37
CA GLU A 269 -13.57 -3.71 -16.34
C GLU A 269 -13.12 -4.96 -15.59
N TRP A 270 -11.90 -5.42 -15.82
CA TRP A 270 -11.31 -6.55 -15.09
C TRP A 270 -11.33 -6.30 -13.58
N CYS A 271 -10.80 -5.16 -13.16
CA CYS A 271 -10.74 -4.81 -11.75
C CYS A 271 -12.14 -4.62 -11.13
N ALA A 272 -13.09 -4.09 -11.89
CA ALA A 272 -14.49 -3.99 -11.45
C ALA A 272 -15.13 -5.38 -11.27
N ALA A 273 -14.84 -6.33 -12.17
CA ALA A 273 -15.29 -7.70 -12.03
C ALA A 273 -14.68 -8.41 -10.80
N GLN A 274 -13.37 -8.22 -10.56
CA GLN A 274 -12.71 -8.69 -9.33
C GLN A 274 -13.39 -8.10 -8.08
N CYS A 275 -13.61 -6.78 -8.08
CA CYS A 275 -14.26 -6.07 -6.98
C CYS A 275 -15.66 -6.65 -6.69
N ALA A 276 -16.51 -6.80 -7.71
CA ALA A 276 -17.85 -7.34 -7.57
C ALA A 276 -17.85 -8.80 -7.05
N ASP A 277 -16.89 -9.59 -7.46
CA ASP A 277 -16.73 -10.97 -7.01
C ASP A 277 -16.28 -11.04 -5.54
N LEU A 278 -15.29 -10.27 -5.14
CA LEU A 278 -14.83 -10.15 -3.76
C LEU A 278 -15.95 -9.70 -2.80
N LEU A 279 -16.79 -8.74 -3.25
CA LEU A 279 -17.96 -8.29 -2.48
C LEU A 279 -18.95 -9.44 -2.25
N ARG A 280 -19.24 -10.26 -3.28
CA ARG A 280 -20.11 -11.43 -3.14
C ARG A 280 -19.57 -12.48 -2.16
N HIS A 281 -18.24 -12.57 -2.05
CA HIS A 281 -17.55 -13.44 -1.10
C HIS A 281 -17.37 -12.83 0.30
N GLY A 282 -17.94 -11.65 0.55
CA GLY A 282 -18.05 -11.07 1.88
C GLY A 282 -16.76 -10.49 2.44
N VAL A 283 -15.87 -9.95 1.59
CA VAL A 283 -14.68 -9.22 2.09
C VAL A 283 -15.11 -8.01 2.93
N PRO A 284 -14.40 -7.70 4.03
CA PRO A 284 -14.83 -6.64 4.95
C PRO A 284 -14.63 -5.23 4.38
N ALA A 285 -13.64 -5.05 3.53
CA ALA A 285 -13.29 -3.79 2.88
C ALA A 285 -12.47 -4.08 1.63
N MET A 286 -12.25 -3.06 0.79
CA MET A 286 -11.33 -3.13 -0.34
C MET A 286 -10.40 -1.93 -0.35
N HIS A 287 -9.12 -2.22 -0.59
CA HIS A 287 -8.08 -1.22 -0.69
C HIS A 287 -7.69 -1.00 -2.15
N PHE A 288 -7.64 0.28 -2.59
CA PHE A 288 -7.32 0.63 -3.96
C PHE A 288 -5.99 1.37 -4.07
N TYR A 289 -5.05 0.81 -4.83
CA TYR A 289 -3.78 1.42 -5.19
C TYR A 289 -3.98 2.42 -6.33
N THR A 290 -4.16 3.71 -5.98
CA THR A 290 -4.56 4.74 -6.95
C THR A 290 -3.41 5.26 -7.80
N MET A 291 -2.18 5.20 -7.31
CA MET A 291 -0.99 5.80 -7.92
C MET A 291 -1.20 7.27 -8.35
N GLY A 292 -2.03 8.00 -7.60
CA GLY A 292 -2.39 9.39 -7.90
C GLY A 292 -3.27 9.59 -9.15
N LYS A 293 -3.85 8.51 -9.71
CA LYS A 293 -4.70 8.55 -10.91
C LYS A 293 -6.13 8.14 -10.59
N PRO A 294 -7.04 9.09 -10.31
CA PRO A 294 -8.38 8.78 -9.82
C PRO A 294 -9.33 8.17 -10.86
N ARG A 295 -9.09 8.36 -12.17
CA ARG A 295 -10.06 8.07 -13.22
C ARG A 295 -10.60 6.64 -13.21
N ASN A 296 -9.73 5.60 -13.27
CA ASN A 296 -10.18 4.21 -13.26
C ASN A 296 -10.71 3.76 -11.89
N ILE A 297 -10.08 4.18 -10.82
CA ILE A 297 -10.56 3.84 -9.48
C ILE A 297 -11.97 4.39 -9.26
N SER A 298 -12.23 5.66 -9.62
CA SER A 298 -13.58 6.23 -9.55
C SER A 298 -14.58 5.47 -10.44
N ALA A 299 -14.17 5.03 -11.64
CA ALA A 299 -15.05 4.24 -12.50
C ALA A 299 -15.39 2.87 -11.89
N ILE A 300 -14.41 2.20 -11.26
CA ILE A 300 -14.62 0.94 -10.55
C ILE A 300 -15.51 1.14 -9.33
N MET A 301 -15.23 2.17 -8.52
CA MET A 301 -16.02 2.45 -7.32
C MET A 301 -17.49 2.73 -7.64
N ARG A 302 -17.80 3.47 -8.72
CA ARG A 302 -19.20 3.69 -9.17
C ARG A 302 -19.93 2.41 -9.58
N LYS A 303 -19.20 1.35 -9.95
CA LYS A 303 -19.80 0.06 -10.31
C LYS A 303 -20.01 -0.85 -9.10
N CYS A 304 -19.22 -0.65 -8.03
CA CYS A 304 -19.13 -1.58 -6.93
C CYS A 304 -19.70 -1.04 -5.60
N PHE A 305 -19.69 0.26 -5.40
CA PHE A 305 -20.16 0.96 -4.21
C PHE A 305 -21.18 2.04 -4.57
#